data_720bb3b78ebbc2aab9321ed32f2a728e
#
_entry.id   720bb3b78ebbc2aab9321ed32f2a728e
#
_cell.length_a   1.000
_cell.length_b   1.000
_cell.length_c   1.000
_cell.angle_alpha   90.00
_cell.angle_beta   90.00
_cell.angle_gamma   90.00
#
_symmetry.space_group_name_H-M   'P 1'
#
loop_
_entity.id
_entity.type
_entity.pdbx_description
1 polymer ?
#
loop_
_entity_poly.entity_id
_entity_poly.type
_entity_poly.pdbx_seq_one_letter_code
_entity_poly.pdbx_strand_id
1 'polypeptide(L)'
;MGISKSALETSVKYLAVDLGKKGFRVNAISAGPVRTLAASGISDFRYILKWNEYNAPLERNITLDDVGGASVYLLSELSSGTTGEILHVDAGYNVVGMKNVNAPDISKV
;
A
#
# COMPACT_ATOMS: atom_id res chain seq x y z
N MET A 1 -15.59 -3.18 -3.59
CA MET A 1 -14.21 -2.67 -3.83
C MET A 1 -13.14 -3.74 -3.63
N GLY A 2 -13.20 -4.59 -2.60
CA GLY A 2 -12.18 -5.63 -2.35
C GLY A 2 -11.97 -6.59 -3.50
N ILE A 3 -13.04 -7.11 -4.10
CA ILE A 3 -12.97 -8.02 -5.27
C ILE A 3 -12.26 -7.35 -6.45
N SER A 4 -12.58 -6.10 -6.74
CA SER A 4 -11.93 -5.34 -7.83
C SER A 4 -10.44 -5.14 -7.58
N LYS A 5 -10.04 -4.90 -6.33
CA LYS A 5 -8.62 -4.77 -5.97
C LYS A 5 -7.88 -6.09 -6.02
N SER A 6 -8.50 -7.19 -5.62
CA SER A 6 -7.94 -8.53 -5.78
C SER A 6 -7.75 -8.90 -7.26
N ALA A 7 -8.72 -8.55 -8.11
CA ALA A 7 -8.61 -8.74 -9.54
C ALA A 7 -7.45 -7.93 -10.14
N LEU A 8 -7.26 -6.69 -9.71
CA LEU A 8 -6.13 -5.86 -10.13
C LEU A 8 -4.79 -6.50 -9.74
N GLU A 9 -4.63 -6.93 -8.50
CA GLU A 9 -3.40 -7.59 -8.04
C GLU A 9 -3.11 -8.88 -8.80
N THR A 10 -4.12 -9.68 -9.06
CA THR A 10 -3.98 -10.89 -9.89
C THR A 10 -3.59 -10.54 -11.33
N SER A 11 -4.18 -9.50 -11.91
CA SER A 11 -3.83 -9.02 -13.25
C SER A 11 -2.36 -8.64 -13.38
N VAL A 12 -1.77 -8.03 -12.35
CA VAL A 12 -0.33 -7.71 -12.31
C VAL A 12 0.51 -8.96 -12.52
N LYS A 13 0.17 -10.06 -11.85
CA LYS A 13 0.91 -11.33 -11.95
C LYS A 13 0.80 -11.94 -13.35
N TYR A 14 -0.40 -11.99 -13.91
CA TYR A 14 -0.62 -12.50 -15.26
C TYR A 14 0.09 -11.65 -16.31
N LEU A 15 -0.01 -10.34 -16.22
CA LEU A 15 0.67 -9.43 -17.15
C LEU A 15 2.20 -9.52 -17.03
N ALA A 16 2.73 -9.71 -15.83
CA ALA A 16 4.16 -9.92 -15.64
C ALA A 16 4.66 -11.15 -16.39
N VAL A 17 3.90 -12.27 -16.34
CA VAL A 17 4.22 -13.49 -17.08
C VAL A 17 4.12 -13.28 -18.59
N ASP A 18 3.04 -12.67 -19.05
CA ASP A 18 2.78 -12.51 -20.50
C ASP A 18 3.76 -11.52 -21.16
N LEU A 19 4.10 -10.44 -20.46
CA LEU A 19 4.89 -9.34 -21.01
C LEU A 19 6.38 -9.44 -20.67
N GLY A 20 6.76 -10.23 -19.68
CA GLY A 20 8.15 -10.36 -19.23
C GLY A 20 9.11 -10.78 -20.34
N LYS A 21 8.72 -11.72 -21.19
CA LYS A 21 9.49 -12.13 -22.37
C LYS A 21 9.69 -11.05 -23.42
N LYS A 22 8.93 -9.96 -23.35
CA LYS A 22 9.07 -8.76 -24.19
C LYS A 22 9.88 -7.66 -23.49
N GLY A 23 10.42 -7.93 -22.30
CA GLY A 23 11.21 -6.98 -21.53
C GLY A 23 10.39 -5.98 -20.70
N PHE A 24 9.08 -6.16 -20.56
CA PHE A 24 8.26 -5.33 -19.70
C PHE A 24 8.20 -5.89 -18.28
N ARG A 25 8.33 -5.00 -17.32
CA ARG A 25 8.09 -5.32 -15.91
C ARG A 25 6.74 -4.74 -15.48
N VAL A 26 5.97 -5.53 -14.75
CA VAL A 26 4.63 -5.15 -14.28
C VAL A 26 4.57 -5.38 -12.78
N ASN A 27 4.45 -4.30 -12.03
CA ASN A 27 4.39 -4.32 -10.58
C ASN A 27 3.24 -3.41 -10.09
N ALA A 28 2.86 -3.57 -8.85
CA ALA A 28 1.91 -2.67 -8.20
C ALA A 28 2.41 -2.23 -6.82
N ILE A 29 1.88 -1.11 -6.34
CA ILE A 29 2.07 -0.63 -4.98
C ILE A 29 0.75 -0.82 -4.22
N SER A 30 0.81 -1.51 -3.09
CA SER A 30 -0.26 -1.59 -2.12
C SER A 30 0.00 -0.54 -1.04
N ALA A 31 -0.59 0.63 -1.22
CA ALA A 31 -0.40 1.76 -0.32
C ALA A 31 -1.34 1.70 0.89
N GLY A 32 -0.80 2.01 2.06
CA GLY A 32 -1.59 2.28 3.25
C GLY A 32 -2.39 3.58 3.15
N PRO A 33 -3.15 3.94 4.18
CA PRO A 33 -3.92 5.16 4.15
C PRO A 33 -3.01 6.39 4.09
N VAL A 34 -3.26 7.24 3.11
CA VAL A 34 -2.53 8.49 2.90
C VAL A 34 -3.53 9.62 2.61
N ARG A 35 -3.27 10.79 3.15
CA ARG A 35 -4.14 11.96 2.94
C ARG A 35 -4.04 12.44 1.51
N THR A 36 -5.13 12.31 0.78
CA THR A 36 -5.29 12.86 -0.57
C THR A 36 -6.63 13.59 -0.66
N LEU A 37 -6.79 14.41 -1.68
CA LEU A 37 -8.06 15.09 -1.92
C LEU A 37 -9.20 14.07 -2.15
N ALA A 38 -8.93 13.00 -2.89
CA ALA A 38 -9.90 11.93 -3.13
C ALA A 38 -10.28 11.18 -1.84
N ALA A 39 -9.33 10.98 -0.92
CA ALA A 39 -9.57 10.32 0.35
C ALA A 39 -10.45 11.14 1.30
N SER A 40 -10.47 12.47 1.16
CA SER A 40 -11.32 13.34 1.98
C SER A 40 -12.83 13.13 1.75
N GLY A 41 -13.21 12.52 0.64
CA GLY A 41 -14.60 12.16 0.32
C GLY A 41 -15.05 10.80 0.89
N ILE A 42 -14.15 10.06 1.54
CA ILE A 42 -14.48 8.77 2.17
C ILE A 42 -14.94 9.04 3.60
N SER A 43 -16.16 8.61 3.94
CA SER A 43 -16.64 8.62 5.32
C SER A 43 -15.69 7.79 6.20
N ASP A 44 -15.45 8.24 7.41
CA ASP A 44 -14.58 7.57 8.40
C ASP A 44 -13.10 7.45 8.02
N PHE A 45 -12.63 8.17 6.98
CA PHE A 45 -11.22 8.13 6.61
C PHE A 45 -10.29 8.61 7.75
N ARG A 46 -10.77 9.56 8.56
CA ARG A 46 -10.04 10.02 9.76
C ARG A 46 -9.83 8.89 10.77
N TYR A 47 -10.82 8.02 10.93
CA TYR A 47 -10.74 6.83 11.77
C TYR A 47 -9.68 5.86 11.24
N ILE A 48 -9.68 5.60 9.93
CA ILE A 48 -8.69 4.72 9.28
C ILE A 48 -7.26 5.25 9.49
N LEU A 49 -7.05 6.55 9.32
CA LEU A 49 -5.75 7.18 9.55
C LEU A 49 -5.28 7.02 11.00
N LYS A 50 -6.16 7.28 11.95
CA LYS A 50 -5.82 7.12 13.38
C LYS A 50 -5.57 5.66 13.75
N TRP A 51 -6.39 4.75 13.25
CA TRP A 51 -6.19 3.33 13.48
C TRP A 51 -4.81 2.89 13.00
N ASN A 52 -4.46 3.25 11.78
CA ASN A 52 -3.16 2.88 11.19
C ASN A 52 -1.98 3.50 11.96
N GLU A 53 -2.11 4.77 12.36
CA GLU A 53 -1.08 5.47 13.15
C GLU A 53 -0.73 4.75 14.45
N TYR A 54 -1.73 4.21 15.16
CA TYR A 54 -1.49 3.51 16.42
C TYR A 54 -1.16 2.03 16.28
N ASN A 55 -1.50 1.41 15.17
CA ASN A 55 -1.38 -0.04 15.01
C ASN A 55 -0.35 -0.47 13.96
N ALA A 56 0.12 0.42 13.09
CA ALA A 56 1.20 0.08 12.16
C ALA A 56 2.53 -0.08 12.91
N PRO A 57 3.38 -1.03 12.50
CA PRO A 57 4.70 -1.24 13.12
C PRO A 57 5.58 0.00 13.22
N LEU A 58 5.53 0.90 12.22
CA LEU A 58 6.28 2.16 12.26
C LEU A 58 5.57 3.28 13.03
N GLU A 59 4.41 3.00 13.64
CA GLU A 59 3.61 3.94 14.45
C GLU A 59 3.37 5.29 13.75
N ARG A 60 3.15 5.24 12.45
CA ARG A 60 2.84 6.42 11.62
C ARG A 60 2.03 6.06 10.39
N ASN A 61 1.37 7.02 9.83
CA ASN A 61 0.85 6.92 8.47
C ASN A 61 1.97 7.13 7.45
N ILE A 62 1.79 6.61 6.26
CA ILE A 62 2.67 6.90 5.12
C ILE A 62 2.38 8.30 4.57
N THR A 63 3.34 8.83 3.84
CA THR A 63 3.26 10.08 3.11
C THR A 63 3.19 9.83 1.61
N LEU A 64 2.87 10.86 0.84
CA LEU A 64 2.97 10.80 -0.63
C LEU A 64 4.42 10.57 -1.08
N ASP A 65 5.41 11.06 -0.33
CA ASP A 65 6.82 10.84 -0.63
C ASP A 65 7.23 9.38 -0.43
N ASP A 66 6.66 8.69 0.56
CA ASP A 66 6.88 7.25 0.74
C ASP A 66 6.41 6.47 -0.51
N VAL A 67 5.23 6.81 -1.04
CA VAL A 67 4.71 6.20 -2.28
C VAL A 67 5.54 6.62 -3.48
N GLY A 68 5.93 7.89 -3.56
CA GLY A 68 6.79 8.43 -4.62
C GLY A 68 8.13 7.71 -4.69
N GLY A 69 8.79 7.51 -3.54
CA GLY A 69 10.05 6.78 -3.46
C GLY A 69 9.94 5.33 -3.95
N ALA A 70 8.89 4.62 -3.54
CA ALA A 70 8.60 3.27 -4.03
C ALA A 70 8.34 3.25 -5.54
N SER A 71 7.63 4.26 -6.06
CA SER A 71 7.36 4.41 -7.49
C SER A 71 8.64 4.61 -8.29
N VAL A 72 9.52 5.49 -7.83
CA VAL A 72 10.84 5.72 -8.46
C VAL A 72 11.65 4.42 -8.47
N TYR A 73 11.68 3.67 -7.37
CA TYR A 73 12.35 2.38 -7.32
C TYR A 73 11.80 1.42 -8.37
N LEU A 74 10.48 1.22 -8.41
CA LEU A 74 9.85 0.27 -9.34
C LEU A 74 9.96 0.68 -10.81
N LEU A 75 10.04 1.98 -11.12
CA LEU A 75 10.14 2.50 -12.48
C LEU A 75 11.58 2.67 -12.97
N SER A 76 12.57 2.49 -12.11
CA SER A 76 13.98 2.68 -12.42
C SER A 76 14.71 1.36 -12.63
N GLU A 77 15.95 1.44 -13.13
CA GLU A 77 16.86 0.30 -13.27
C GLU A 77 17.22 -0.36 -11.92
N LEU A 78 17.01 0.33 -10.82
CA LEU A 78 17.23 -0.24 -9.48
C LEU A 78 16.37 -1.48 -9.22
N SER A 79 15.22 -1.57 -9.86
CA SER A 79 14.31 -2.71 -9.77
C SER A 79 14.30 -3.59 -11.02
N SER A 80 15.39 -3.61 -11.80
CA SER A 80 15.47 -4.34 -13.08
C SER A 80 15.16 -5.83 -12.99
N GLY A 81 15.41 -6.45 -11.84
CA GLY A 81 15.09 -7.86 -11.56
C GLY A 81 13.70 -8.10 -10.96
N THR A 82 12.86 -7.07 -10.82
CA THR A 82 11.56 -7.14 -10.13
C THR A 82 10.40 -7.04 -11.10
N THR A 83 9.56 -8.08 -11.16
CA THR A 83 8.29 -8.08 -11.90
C THR A 83 7.27 -8.98 -11.21
N GLY A 84 5.99 -8.71 -11.37
CA GLY A 84 4.91 -9.46 -10.73
C GLY A 84 4.76 -9.18 -9.23
N GLU A 85 5.43 -8.15 -8.71
CA GLU A 85 5.45 -7.82 -7.29
C GLU A 85 4.30 -6.88 -6.91
N ILE A 86 3.74 -7.12 -5.74
CA ILE A 86 2.84 -6.19 -5.05
C ILE A 86 3.61 -5.64 -3.85
N LEU A 87 4.18 -4.46 -4.02
CA LEU A 87 5.02 -3.82 -3.01
C LEU A 87 4.15 -3.08 -1.99
N HIS A 88 4.20 -3.51 -0.72
CA HIS A 88 3.51 -2.84 0.36
C HIS A 88 4.26 -1.58 0.81
N VAL A 89 3.55 -0.46 0.81
CA VAL A 89 4.02 0.83 1.34
C VAL A 89 2.96 1.32 2.31
N ASP A 90 2.98 0.78 3.53
CA ASP A 90 1.88 0.93 4.50
C ASP A 90 2.37 1.02 5.96
N ALA A 91 3.60 1.41 6.18
CA ALA A 91 4.25 1.44 7.49
C ALA A 91 4.26 0.07 8.21
N GLY A 92 4.14 -1.03 7.43
CA GLY A 92 4.14 -2.40 7.93
C GLY A 92 2.78 -2.92 8.37
N TYR A 93 1.71 -2.16 8.18
CA TYR A 93 0.38 -2.57 8.66
C TYR A 93 -0.09 -3.91 8.11
N ASN A 94 0.33 -4.30 6.91
CA ASN A 94 -0.08 -5.56 6.28
C ASN A 94 0.33 -6.82 7.05
N VAL A 95 1.32 -6.74 7.96
CA VAL A 95 1.77 -7.88 8.76
C VAL A 95 1.15 -7.90 10.16
N VAL A 96 0.31 -6.93 10.49
CA VAL A 96 -0.31 -6.81 11.81
C VAL A 96 -1.54 -7.73 11.90
N GLY A 97 -1.49 -8.69 12.84
CA GLY A 97 -2.60 -9.60 13.11
C GLY A 97 -3.48 -9.18 14.28
N MET A 98 -2.99 -8.31 15.17
CA MET A 98 -3.69 -7.89 16.37
C MET A 98 -3.50 -6.41 16.65
N LYS A 99 -4.47 -5.79 17.30
CA LYS A 99 -4.38 -4.41 17.79
C LYS A 99 -3.18 -4.26 18.74
N ASN A 100 -2.46 -3.14 18.62
CA ASN A 100 -1.44 -2.76 19.58
C ASN A 100 -2.08 -2.60 20.99
N VAL A 101 -1.51 -3.26 21.98
CA VAL A 101 -2.04 -3.26 23.36
C VAL A 101 -2.07 -1.87 24.00
N ASN A 102 -1.17 -0.98 23.56
CA ASN A 102 -1.07 0.39 24.05
C ASN A 102 -1.88 1.39 23.19
N ALA A 103 -2.51 0.93 22.09
CA ALA A 103 -3.31 1.81 21.26
C ALA A 103 -4.55 2.29 22.01
N PRO A 104 -4.85 3.60 22.01
CA PRO A 104 -6.03 4.13 22.65
C PRO A 104 -7.31 3.64 21.98
N ASP A 105 -8.42 3.78 22.65
CA ASP A 105 -9.73 3.61 22.04
C ASP A 105 -10.01 4.79 21.10
N ILE A 106 -9.86 4.54 19.80
CA ILE A 106 -9.98 5.58 18.77
C ILE A 106 -11.38 6.16 18.66
N SER A 107 -12.40 5.48 19.19
CA SER A 107 -13.76 6.05 19.26
C SER A 107 -13.85 7.25 20.20
N LYS A 108 -12.82 7.42 21.04
CA LYS A 108 -12.74 8.46 22.09
C LYS A 108 -11.68 9.54 21.81
N VAL A 109 -11.02 9.47 20.66
CA VAL A 109 -9.89 10.36 20.34
C VAL A 109 -10.23 11.37 19.23
#